data_10ced1b3828d43dedb66ad18c97f567d
#
_entry.id   10ced1b3828d43dedb66ad18c97f567d
#
_cell.length_a   1.000
_cell.length_b   1.000
_cell.length_c   1.000
_cell.angle_alpha   90.00
_cell.angle_beta   90.00
_cell.angle_gamma   90.00
#
_symmetry.space_group_name_H-M   'P 1'
#
loop_
_entity.id
_entity.type
_entity.pdbx_description
1 polymer ?
#
loop_
_entity_poly.entity_id
_entity_poly.type
_entity_poly.pdbx_seq_one_letter_code
_entity_poly.pdbx_strand_id
1 'polypeptide(L)'
;MRRSFISITIVIISSLSLALASDARINALGGNAAYWADDDQNIYLFPATINNFQLAQISGISGGSDGDYYNDPIPSGAEKALFLFGNEGSTKWGFIIDGTADKMVQMAWGNGTFGALFGIDMNSTDDGDDKLSNSTIDGSFGMNSSFGELGVGFTMLSDDNVSTESDDDIDGLGIGVNLRRNQSLWVFDEMYVSFGLVSASTGDATASSMGLSANLFNHWELNPNTTLLFVLGFGFESSTANSGAEGADDVTGSEISLPNAVLAIETNINDWATMRAGITNKHAFSSSTDNGTTKTSDNGASDFSALFGLGFNYGGFKLDMDLNPGFFTNPVNHITGFNIMEPLGTMATISYNW
;
A
#
# COMPACT_ATOMS: atom_id res chain seq x y z
N MET A 1 -24.91 14.64 1.10
CA MET A 1 -24.46 14.29 -0.23
C MET A 1 -23.04 14.78 -0.58
N ARG A 2 -22.67 16.08 -0.67
CA ARG A 2 -21.31 16.52 -1.04
C ARG A 2 -20.14 15.91 -0.21
N ARG A 3 -20.32 15.64 1.09
CA ARG A 3 -19.26 15.08 1.94
C ARG A 3 -19.00 13.59 1.70
N SER A 4 -20.02 12.82 1.34
CA SER A 4 -19.90 11.39 1.04
C SER A 4 -19.16 11.14 -0.27
N PHE A 5 -19.36 12.00 -1.27
CA PHE A 5 -18.73 11.88 -2.59
C PHE A 5 -17.20 12.04 -2.54
N ILE A 6 -16.73 13.07 -1.82
CA ILE A 6 -15.30 13.31 -1.63
C ILE A 6 -14.67 12.13 -0.87
N SER A 7 -15.39 11.54 0.08
CA SER A 7 -14.92 10.39 0.85
C SER A 7 -14.81 9.13 -0.02
N ILE A 8 -15.76 8.86 -0.92
CA ILE A 8 -15.72 7.70 -1.84
C ILE A 8 -14.56 7.85 -2.84
N THR A 9 -14.37 9.03 -3.42
CA THR A 9 -13.26 9.30 -4.35
C THR A 9 -11.90 9.11 -3.66
N ILE A 10 -11.75 9.57 -2.42
CA ILE A 10 -10.53 9.38 -1.62
C ILE A 10 -10.31 7.90 -1.31
N VAL A 11 -11.34 7.14 -0.96
CA VAL A 11 -11.24 5.70 -0.66
C VAL A 11 -10.84 4.89 -1.90
N ILE A 12 -11.38 5.18 -3.08
CA ILE A 12 -11.04 4.47 -4.32
C ILE A 12 -9.61 4.81 -4.77
N ILE A 13 -9.21 6.08 -4.69
CA ILE A 13 -7.82 6.50 -5.00
C ILE A 13 -6.82 5.85 -4.03
N SER A 14 -7.19 5.76 -2.75
CA SER A 14 -6.35 5.11 -1.75
C SER A 14 -6.25 3.59 -1.95
N SER A 15 -7.28 2.91 -2.45
CA SER A 15 -7.25 1.44 -2.61
C SER A 15 -6.29 0.93 -3.68
N LEU A 16 -5.99 1.72 -4.72
CA LEU A 16 -4.99 1.35 -5.74
C LEU A 16 -3.54 1.67 -5.33
N SER A 17 -3.35 2.64 -4.45
CA SER A 17 -2.04 2.92 -3.85
C SER A 17 -1.75 2.05 -2.63
N LEU A 18 -2.77 1.43 -2.03
CA LEU A 18 -2.72 0.74 -0.74
C LEU A 18 -2.44 -0.76 -0.79
N ALA A 19 -2.22 -1.34 -1.97
CA ALA A 19 -1.60 -2.66 -2.02
C ALA A 19 -0.18 -2.69 -1.38
N LEU A 20 0.26 -1.57 -0.81
CA LEU A 20 1.66 -1.30 -0.53
C LEU A 20 2.04 -1.21 0.95
N ALA A 21 1.14 -1.19 1.87
CA ALA A 21 1.51 -0.63 3.16
C ALA A 21 1.23 -1.49 4.37
N SER A 22 1.28 -2.80 4.29
CA SER A 22 0.96 -3.62 5.45
C SER A 22 2.14 -4.23 6.17
N ASP A 23 3.35 -4.14 5.63
CA ASP A 23 4.50 -4.73 6.30
C ASP A 23 5.31 -3.71 7.10
N ALA A 24 5.44 -3.99 8.39
CA ALA A 24 6.17 -3.16 9.33
C ALA A 24 7.63 -2.86 8.92
N ARG A 25 8.29 -3.79 8.20
CA ARG A 25 9.63 -3.55 7.65
C ARG A 25 9.61 -2.42 6.62
N ILE A 26 8.73 -2.53 5.64
CA ILE A 26 8.66 -1.58 4.53
C ILE A 26 8.21 -0.21 4.98
N ASN A 27 7.27 -0.14 5.91
CA ASN A 27 6.87 1.14 6.50
C ASN A 27 8.05 1.86 7.13
N ALA A 28 8.87 1.17 7.93
CA ALA A 28 10.05 1.74 8.55
C ALA A 28 11.14 2.18 7.55
N LEU A 29 11.10 1.68 6.31
CA LEU A 29 12.08 1.92 5.24
C LEU A 29 11.57 2.84 4.12
N GLY A 30 10.50 3.58 4.35
CA GLY A 30 9.99 4.57 3.40
C GLY A 30 8.70 4.16 2.68
N GLY A 31 8.06 3.06 3.07
CA GLY A 31 6.70 2.70 2.67
C GLY A 31 6.55 2.12 1.26
N ASN A 32 7.63 1.77 0.54
CA ASN A 32 7.53 1.20 -0.80
C ASN A 32 8.45 -0.01 -1.00
N ALA A 33 7.83 -1.20 -1.11
CA ALA A 33 8.53 -2.47 -1.32
C ALA A 33 9.31 -2.52 -2.66
N ALA A 34 8.91 -1.72 -3.66
CA ALA A 34 9.59 -1.72 -4.95
C ALA A 34 11.07 -1.34 -4.87
N TYR A 35 11.49 -0.65 -3.82
CA TYR A 35 12.90 -0.32 -3.60
C TYR A 35 13.70 -1.44 -2.94
N TRP A 36 13.04 -2.46 -2.38
CA TRP A 36 13.66 -3.57 -1.64
C TRP A 36 13.32 -4.90 -2.32
N ALA A 37 14.13 -5.30 -3.28
CA ALA A 37 13.85 -6.45 -4.16
C ALA A 37 13.71 -7.79 -3.41
N ASP A 38 14.32 -7.90 -2.24
CA ASP A 38 14.29 -9.07 -1.35
C ASP A 38 13.08 -9.13 -0.42
N ASP A 39 12.18 -8.13 -0.48
CA ASP A 39 11.02 -8.05 0.40
C ASP A 39 9.82 -8.83 -0.15
N ASP A 40 9.14 -9.57 0.72
CA ASP A 40 8.00 -10.39 0.35
C ASP A 40 6.75 -9.58 -0.06
N GLN A 41 6.66 -8.32 0.33
CA GLN A 41 5.59 -7.41 -0.14
C GLN A 41 5.66 -7.13 -1.64
N ASN A 42 6.79 -7.40 -2.29
CA ASN A 42 6.90 -7.32 -3.74
C ASN A 42 5.93 -8.23 -4.50
N ILE A 43 5.38 -9.27 -3.89
CA ILE A 43 4.39 -10.14 -4.54
C ILE A 43 3.15 -9.38 -5.02
N TYR A 44 2.79 -8.30 -4.34
CA TYR A 44 1.64 -7.46 -4.72
C TYR A 44 1.95 -6.52 -5.89
N LEU A 45 3.20 -6.10 -6.03
CA LEU A 45 3.65 -5.22 -7.11
C LEU A 45 4.13 -6.01 -8.33
N PHE A 46 4.85 -7.09 -8.07
CA PHE A 46 5.52 -7.95 -9.04
C PHE A 46 5.18 -9.41 -8.73
N PRO A 47 4.01 -9.92 -9.13
CA PRO A 47 3.55 -11.28 -8.75
C PRO A 47 4.54 -12.41 -9.09
N ALA A 48 5.44 -12.20 -10.06
CA ALA A 48 6.50 -13.16 -10.35
C ALA A 48 7.47 -13.38 -9.19
N THR A 49 7.58 -12.46 -8.23
CA THR A 49 8.42 -12.60 -7.02
C THR A 49 7.88 -13.64 -6.04
N ILE A 50 6.62 -14.10 -6.18
CA ILE A 50 6.09 -15.28 -5.46
C ILE A 50 7.06 -16.48 -5.54
N ASN A 51 7.77 -16.60 -6.65
CA ASN A 51 8.73 -17.68 -6.85
C ASN A 51 9.94 -17.65 -5.87
N ASN A 52 10.20 -16.50 -5.25
CA ASN A 52 11.33 -16.30 -4.36
C ASN A 52 11.05 -16.68 -2.90
N PHE A 53 9.76 -16.88 -2.54
CA PHE A 53 9.35 -17.01 -1.15
C PHE A 53 8.73 -18.37 -0.82
N GLN A 54 8.96 -18.82 0.41
CA GLN A 54 8.27 -19.94 1.07
C GLN A 54 8.07 -19.52 2.53
N LEU A 55 6.88 -19.07 2.88
CA LEU A 55 6.63 -18.51 4.20
C LEU A 55 5.17 -18.61 4.62
N ALA A 56 4.97 -18.56 5.92
CA ALA A 56 3.70 -18.20 6.55
C ALA A 56 3.89 -16.88 7.27
N GLN A 57 2.99 -15.92 7.04
CA GLN A 57 3.08 -14.57 7.58
C GLN A 57 1.74 -14.13 8.11
N ILE A 58 1.77 -13.37 9.20
CA ILE A 58 0.66 -12.60 9.74
C ILE A 58 1.14 -11.17 9.87
N SER A 59 0.47 -10.25 9.21
CA SER A 59 0.84 -8.83 9.16
C SER A 59 -0.32 -7.91 9.56
N GLY A 60 -0.02 -6.63 9.76
CA GLY A 60 -1.00 -5.65 10.20
C GLY A 60 -1.42 -5.84 11.66
N ILE A 61 -0.60 -6.50 12.48
CA ILE A 61 -0.88 -6.64 13.91
C ILE A 61 -0.71 -5.26 14.54
N SER A 62 -1.82 -4.57 14.79
CA SER A 62 -1.83 -3.23 15.36
C SER A 62 -2.62 -3.21 16.67
N GLY A 63 -2.18 -2.36 17.59
CA GLY A 63 -3.00 -2.00 18.76
C GLY A 63 -4.05 -0.98 18.31
N GLY A 64 -5.34 -1.29 18.46
CA GLY A 64 -6.42 -0.39 18.06
C GLY A 64 -6.30 0.97 18.74
N SER A 65 -6.37 2.04 17.95
CA SER A 65 -6.36 3.43 18.43
C SER A 65 -7.76 3.99 18.71
N ASP A 66 -8.80 3.19 18.62
CA ASP A 66 -10.17 3.63 18.82
C ASP A 66 -10.50 3.70 20.32
N GLY A 67 -10.17 4.81 20.86
CA GLY A 67 -10.68 5.66 21.93
C GLY A 67 -11.30 5.07 23.19
N ASP A 68 -11.58 3.80 23.31
CA ASP A 68 -12.28 3.24 24.46
C ASP A 68 -11.55 2.04 25.06
N TYR A 69 -10.32 2.28 25.49
CA TYR A 69 -9.48 1.31 26.21
C TYR A 69 -10.18 0.60 27.38
N TYR A 70 -11.21 1.22 27.95
CA TYR A 70 -11.97 0.63 29.05
C TYR A 70 -13.06 -0.35 28.60
N ASN A 71 -13.51 -0.25 27.32
CA ASN A 71 -14.62 -1.04 26.82
C ASN A 71 -14.21 -2.04 25.73
N ASP A 72 -13.06 -1.86 25.10
CA ASP A 72 -12.54 -2.78 24.08
C ASP A 72 -11.04 -3.08 24.30
N PRO A 73 -10.72 -3.99 25.23
CA PRO A 73 -9.34 -4.33 25.60
C PRO A 73 -8.64 -5.26 24.61
N ILE A 74 -9.25 -5.58 23.47
CA ILE A 74 -8.68 -6.51 22.48
C ILE A 74 -8.02 -5.68 21.40
N PRO A 75 -6.70 -5.88 21.14
CA PRO A 75 -6.09 -5.31 19.94
C PRO A 75 -6.91 -5.75 18.72
N SER A 76 -7.26 -4.83 17.87
CA SER A 76 -7.79 -5.12 16.55
C SER A 76 -6.83 -6.12 15.90
N GLY A 77 -7.30 -7.27 15.52
CA GLY A 77 -6.47 -8.44 15.13
C GLY A 77 -5.49 -8.17 14.00
N ALA A 78 -4.90 -9.23 13.49
CA ALA A 78 -4.08 -9.17 12.29
C ALA A 78 -4.94 -8.78 11.07
N GLU A 79 -4.42 -7.92 10.24
CA GLU A 79 -5.10 -7.45 9.03
C GLU A 79 -5.00 -8.48 7.91
N LYS A 80 -3.86 -9.19 7.81
CA LYS A 80 -3.57 -10.07 6.69
C LYS A 80 -2.81 -11.32 7.11
N ALA A 81 -3.13 -12.45 6.48
CA ALA A 81 -2.37 -13.69 6.57
C ALA A 81 -1.97 -14.14 5.16
N LEU A 82 -0.68 -14.49 4.99
CA LEU A 82 -0.08 -14.95 3.75
C LEU A 82 0.54 -16.32 3.96
N PHE A 83 0.27 -17.27 3.06
CA PHE A 83 0.88 -18.59 3.02
C PHE A 83 1.40 -18.86 1.62
N LEU A 84 2.72 -19.02 1.47
CA LEU A 84 3.38 -19.39 0.20
C LEU A 84 4.12 -20.70 0.38
N PHE A 85 3.84 -21.66 -0.48
CA PHE A 85 4.41 -22.99 -0.43
C PHE A 85 4.76 -23.54 -1.82
N GLY A 86 5.64 -24.51 -1.85
CA GLY A 86 6.14 -25.16 -3.06
C GLY A 86 7.58 -25.59 -2.85
N ASN A 87 8.14 -26.35 -3.78
CA ASN A 87 9.53 -26.74 -3.73
C ASN A 87 10.39 -25.76 -4.54
N GLU A 88 11.67 -25.67 -4.19
CA GLU A 88 12.64 -24.89 -4.96
C GLU A 88 12.68 -25.37 -6.42
N GLY A 89 12.66 -24.44 -7.38
CA GLY A 89 12.63 -24.74 -8.81
C GLY A 89 11.32 -25.32 -9.36
N SER A 90 10.27 -25.38 -8.52
CA SER A 90 8.94 -25.86 -8.91
C SER A 90 7.91 -24.73 -8.88
N THR A 91 6.69 -25.07 -9.30
CA THR A 91 5.53 -24.18 -9.18
C THR A 91 5.25 -23.85 -7.71
N LYS A 92 5.10 -22.57 -7.41
CA LYS A 92 4.66 -22.04 -6.12
C LYS A 92 3.16 -21.79 -6.13
N TRP A 93 2.55 -21.99 -4.97
CA TRP A 93 1.16 -21.69 -4.69
C TRP A 93 1.05 -20.93 -3.39
N GLY A 94 -0.04 -20.24 -3.21
CA GLY A 94 -0.31 -19.57 -1.94
C GLY A 94 -1.73 -19.11 -1.80
N PHE A 95 -2.03 -18.68 -0.58
CA PHE A 95 -3.29 -18.06 -0.19
C PHE A 95 -2.99 -16.82 0.63
N ILE A 96 -3.76 -15.78 0.37
CA ILE A 96 -3.77 -14.55 1.15
C ILE A 96 -5.18 -14.39 1.68
N ILE A 97 -5.31 -14.18 2.99
CA ILE A 97 -6.55 -13.83 3.66
C ILE A 97 -6.37 -12.41 4.14
N ASP A 98 -7.19 -11.51 3.66
CA ASP A 98 -7.14 -10.09 4.00
C ASP A 98 -8.44 -9.71 4.73
N GLY A 99 -8.31 -9.31 5.99
CA GLY A 99 -9.46 -8.96 6.85
C GLY A 99 -9.86 -7.48 6.77
N THR A 100 -9.06 -6.65 6.10
CA THR A 100 -9.29 -5.19 6.04
C THR A 100 -9.83 -4.73 4.72
N ALA A 101 -9.61 -5.54 3.67
CA ALA A 101 -10.01 -5.18 2.33
C ALA A 101 -11.29 -5.92 1.94
N ASP A 102 -11.93 -5.39 0.92
CA ASP A 102 -13.02 -6.02 0.20
C ASP A 102 -12.58 -7.31 -0.53
N LYS A 103 -11.67 -8.10 0.08
CA LYS A 103 -11.04 -9.27 -0.54
C LYS A 103 -10.83 -10.37 0.49
N MET A 104 -11.83 -11.21 0.66
CA MET A 104 -11.78 -12.25 1.67
C MET A 104 -10.64 -13.26 1.45
N VAL A 105 -10.39 -13.68 0.20
CA VAL A 105 -9.33 -14.64 -0.13
C VAL A 105 -8.72 -14.35 -1.49
N GLN A 106 -7.39 -14.36 -1.57
CA GLN A 106 -6.66 -14.33 -2.83
C GLN A 106 -5.84 -15.61 -3.01
N MET A 107 -5.74 -16.08 -4.23
CA MET A 107 -4.89 -17.21 -4.62
C MET A 107 -3.62 -16.68 -5.29
N ALA A 108 -2.48 -17.25 -4.93
CA ALA A 108 -1.18 -16.95 -5.51
C ALA A 108 -0.64 -18.15 -6.30
N TRP A 109 -0.03 -17.88 -7.44
CA TRP A 109 0.62 -18.87 -8.30
C TRP A 109 1.90 -18.32 -8.91
N GLY A 110 2.93 -19.17 -9.05
CA GLY A 110 4.17 -18.82 -9.75
C GLY A 110 4.88 -20.05 -10.32
N ASN A 111 5.62 -19.88 -11.42
CA ASN A 111 6.32 -20.95 -12.14
C ASN A 111 7.81 -20.65 -12.43
N GLY A 112 8.42 -19.74 -11.68
CA GLY A 112 9.82 -19.34 -11.82
C GLY A 112 10.02 -18.09 -12.68
N THR A 113 9.24 -17.89 -13.74
CA THR A 113 9.30 -16.70 -14.63
C THR A 113 8.08 -15.81 -14.46
N PHE A 114 6.92 -16.43 -14.32
CA PHE A 114 5.63 -15.77 -14.19
C PHE A 114 5.06 -15.95 -12.80
N GLY A 115 4.22 -15.04 -12.41
CA GLY A 115 3.38 -15.16 -11.23
C GLY A 115 2.05 -14.47 -11.42
N ALA A 116 1.06 -14.89 -10.64
CA ALA A 116 -0.27 -14.31 -10.66
C ALA A 116 -0.88 -14.32 -9.26
N LEU A 117 -1.67 -13.30 -8.97
CA LEU A 117 -2.61 -13.22 -7.85
C LEU A 117 -4.01 -13.11 -8.43
N PHE A 118 -4.97 -13.74 -7.79
CA PHE A 118 -6.39 -13.61 -8.10
C PHE A 118 -7.18 -13.59 -6.80
N GLY A 119 -7.98 -12.56 -6.62
CA GLY A 119 -8.83 -12.35 -5.46
C GLY A 119 -10.28 -12.16 -5.85
N ILE A 120 -11.17 -12.61 -4.98
CA ILE A 120 -12.59 -12.36 -5.05
C ILE A 120 -13.13 -12.12 -3.66
N ASP A 121 -13.97 -11.12 -3.52
CA ASP A 121 -14.83 -10.91 -2.37
C ASP A 121 -16.28 -10.77 -2.82
N MET A 122 -17.18 -11.33 -2.03
CA MET A 122 -18.62 -11.20 -2.22
C MET A 122 -19.28 -11.12 -0.86
N ASN A 123 -19.99 -10.05 -0.63
CA ASN A 123 -20.77 -9.87 0.59
C ASN A 123 -22.19 -9.47 0.25
N SER A 124 -23.17 -9.91 1.03
CA SER A 124 -24.55 -9.47 0.89
C SER A 124 -25.22 -9.40 2.27
N THR A 125 -25.93 -8.32 2.49
CA THR A 125 -26.74 -8.12 3.70
C THR A 125 -28.17 -7.81 3.23
N ASP A 126 -29.16 -8.45 3.87
CA ASP A 126 -30.59 -8.24 3.61
C ASP A 126 -31.27 -8.10 4.98
N ASP A 127 -31.81 -6.92 5.27
CA ASP A 127 -32.53 -6.63 6.50
C ASP A 127 -34.04 -6.44 6.26
N GLY A 128 -34.52 -6.84 5.09
CA GLY A 128 -35.91 -6.91 4.69
C GLY A 128 -36.38 -5.73 3.85
N ASP A 129 -35.95 -4.53 4.13
CA ASP A 129 -36.31 -3.32 3.36
C ASP A 129 -35.12 -2.84 2.51
N ASP A 130 -33.90 -3.08 2.97
CA ASP A 130 -32.66 -2.72 2.28
C ASP A 130 -31.85 -3.97 1.97
N LYS A 131 -31.40 -4.09 0.73
CA LYS A 131 -30.50 -5.15 0.29
C LYS A 131 -29.24 -4.54 -0.24
N LEU A 132 -28.13 -4.89 0.40
CA LEU A 132 -26.79 -4.49 -0.01
C LEU A 132 -26.04 -5.73 -0.50
N SER A 133 -25.48 -5.68 -1.70
CA SER A 133 -24.57 -6.70 -2.19
C SER A 133 -23.35 -6.04 -2.81
N ASN A 134 -22.16 -6.41 -2.36
CA ASN A 134 -20.93 -5.96 -2.97
C ASN A 134 -20.11 -7.13 -3.52
N SER A 135 -19.40 -6.87 -4.59
CA SER A 135 -18.45 -7.82 -5.15
C SER A 135 -17.19 -7.09 -5.60
N THR A 136 -16.03 -7.61 -5.22
CA THR A 136 -14.74 -7.16 -5.72
C THR A 136 -14.00 -8.31 -6.36
N ILE A 137 -13.53 -8.12 -7.57
CA ILE A 137 -12.66 -9.04 -8.28
C ILE A 137 -11.36 -8.32 -8.57
N ASP A 138 -10.25 -8.90 -8.14
CA ASP A 138 -8.94 -8.40 -8.47
C ASP A 138 -8.06 -9.48 -9.07
N GLY A 139 -7.16 -9.07 -9.93
CA GLY A 139 -6.16 -9.95 -10.50
C GLY A 139 -4.89 -9.19 -10.80
N SER A 140 -3.77 -9.85 -10.62
CA SER A 140 -2.50 -9.32 -11.05
C SER A 140 -1.65 -10.42 -11.69
N PHE A 141 -0.81 -10.01 -12.62
CA PHE A 141 0.12 -10.86 -13.34
C PHE A 141 1.50 -10.21 -13.35
N GLY A 142 2.53 -11.02 -13.12
CA GLY A 142 3.91 -10.58 -13.13
C GLY A 142 4.82 -11.44 -13.99
N MET A 143 5.88 -10.82 -14.46
CA MET A 143 6.92 -11.48 -15.23
C MET A 143 8.30 -10.97 -14.82
N ASN A 144 9.24 -11.92 -14.59
CA ASN A 144 10.66 -11.64 -14.45
C ASN A 144 11.38 -11.94 -15.77
N SER A 145 12.11 -10.97 -16.28
CA SER A 145 12.84 -11.08 -17.54
C SER A 145 14.19 -10.36 -17.47
N SER A 146 15.02 -10.51 -18.50
CA SER A 146 16.27 -9.74 -18.63
C SER A 146 16.06 -8.23 -18.77
N PHE A 147 14.85 -7.79 -19.12
CA PHE A 147 14.48 -6.38 -19.18
C PHE A 147 14.19 -5.82 -17.77
N GLY A 148 13.75 -6.65 -16.83
CA GLY A 148 13.35 -6.29 -15.48
C GLY A 148 12.13 -7.07 -14.99
N GLU A 149 11.57 -6.61 -13.91
CA GLU A 149 10.35 -7.13 -13.29
C GLU A 149 9.16 -6.27 -13.70
N LEU A 150 8.14 -6.92 -14.24
CA LEU A 150 6.90 -6.29 -14.66
C LEU A 150 5.74 -6.86 -13.84
N GLY A 151 4.87 -5.99 -13.35
CA GLY A 151 3.59 -6.33 -12.74
C GLY A 151 2.47 -5.53 -13.39
N VAL A 152 1.35 -6.19 -13.65
CA VAL A 152 0.12 -5.57 -14.15
C VAL A 152 -1.03 -6.09 -13.31
N GLY A 153 -1.86 -5.18 -12.79
CA GLY A 153 -3.02 -5.52 -11.97
C GLY A 153 -4.27 -4.84 -12.45
N PHE A 154 -5.41 -5.43 -12.10
CA PHE A 154 -6.72 -4.83 -12.25
C PHE A 154 -7.58 -5.11 -11.03
N THR A 155 -8.52 -4.23 -10.75
CA THR A 155 -9.58 -4.40 -9.74
C THR A 155 -10.90 -3.97 -10.35
N MET A 156 -11.94 -4.77 -10.14
CA MET A 156 -13.31 -4.44 -10.51
C MET A 156 -14.16 -4.49 -9.23
N LEU A 157 -14.89 -3.42 -8.99
CA LEU A 157 -15.82 -3.30 -7.88
C LEU A 157 -17.23 -3.14 -8.44
N SER A 158 -18.19 -3.86 -7.89
CA SER A 158 -19.61 -3.60 -8.09
C SER A 158 -20.32 -3.69 -6.75
N ASP A 159 -21.08 -2.68 -6.42
CA ASP A 159 -21.85 -2.57 -5.17
C ASP A 159 -23.29 -2.20 -5.53
N ASP A 160 -24.19 -3.17 -5.39
CA ASP A 160 -25.63 -3.01 -5.60
C ASP A 160 -26.28 -2.61 -4.28
N ASN A 161 -26.76 -1.40 -4.19
CA ASN A 161 -27.46 -0.88 -3.03
C ASN A 161 -28.93 -0.61 -3.35
N VAL A 162 -29.77 -1.61 -3.13
CA VAL A 162 -31.24 -1.47 -3.27
C VAL A 162 -31.79 -1.01 -1.93
N SER A 163 -32.03 0.30 -1.80
CA SER A 163 -32.72 0.85 -0.64
C SER A 163 -34.03 1.52 -1.07
N THR A 164 -34.96 1.67 -0.14
CA THR A 164 -36.23 2.37 -0.40
C THR A 164 -36.07 3.86 -0.64
N GLU A 165 -34.89 4.42 -0.36
CA GLU A 165 -34.64 5.86 -0.46
C GLU A 165 -33.64 6.24 -1.59
N SER A 166 -32.77 5.32 -2.02
CA SER A 166 -31.82 5.55 -3.12
C SER A 166 -31.41 4.24 -3.77
N ASP A 167 -31.28 4.26 -5.07
CA ASP A 167 -30.84 3.13 -5.92
C ASP A 167 -29.48 3.56 -6.52
N ASP A 168 -28.47 3.71 -5.65
CA ASP A 168 -27.16 4.24 -6.02
C ASP A 168 -26.14 3.10 -6.08
N ASP A 169 -26.17 2.34 -7.17
CA ASP A 169 -25.15 1.32 -7.44
C ASP A 169 -23.78 1.95 -7.65
N ILE A 170 -22.72 1.29 -7.16
CA ILE A 170 -21.35 1.74 -7.34
C ILE A 170 -20.62 0.75 -8.22
N ASP A 171 -20.10 1.22 -9.35
CA ASP A 171 -19.20 0.47 -10.21
C ASP A 171 -17.81 1.08 -10.22
N GLY A 172 -16.78 0.25 -10.18
CA GLY A 172 -15.39 0.68 -10.17
C GLY A 172 -14.47 -0.19 -11.02
N LEU A 173 -13.51 0.43 -11.67
CA LEU A 173 -12.43 -0.22 -12.42
C LEU A 173 -11.10 0.43 -12.06
N GLY A 174 -10.14 -0.39 -11.66
CA GLY A 174 -8.75 0.00 -11.46
C GLY A 174 -7.79 -0.79 -12.35
N ILE A 175 -6.76 -0.14 -12.86
CA ILE A 175 -5.66 -0.77 -13.60
C ILE A 175 -4.35 -0.20 -13.08
N GLY A 176 -3.38 -1.09 -12.79
CA GLY A 176 -2.04 -0.72 -12.34
C GLY A 176 -0.95 -1.41 -13.16
N VAL A 177 0.14 -0.72 -13.38
CA VAL A 177 1.35 -1.25 -14.03
C VAL A 177 2.57 -0.84 -13.23
N ASN A 178 3.43 -1.79 -12.92
CA ASN A 178 4.68 -1.61 -12.19
C ASN A 178 5.85 -2.17 -13.01
N LEU A 179 6.93 -1.42 -13.09
CA LEU A 179 8.16 -1.84 -13.73
C LEU A 179 9.36 -1.49 -12.84
N ARG A 180 10.14 -2.51 -12.47
CA ARG A 180 11.45 -2.32 -11.82
C ARG A 180 12.54 -2.91 -12.69
N ARG A 181 13.62 -2.17 -12.87
CA ARG A 181 14.76 -2.65 -13.67
C ARG A 181 16.07 -1.99 -13.25
N ASN A 182 17.15 -2.68 -13.54
CA ASN A 182 18.48 -2.09 -13.46
C ASN A 182 18.62 -1.02 -14.56
N GLN A 183 19.02 0.18 -14.17
CA GLN A 183 19.18 1.31 -15.05
C GLN A 183 20.24 2.26 -14.49
N SER A 184 21.48 2.10 -14.93
CA SER A 184 22.56 3.00 -14.50
C SER A 184 22.36 4.39 -15.08
N LEU A 185 22.14 5.35 -14.20
CA LEU A 185 22.06 6.76 -14.54
C LEU A 185 22.69 7.59 -13.41
N TRP A 186 23.86 8.15 -13.67
CA TRP A 186 24.66 8.93 -12.72
C TRP A 186 25.02 8.11 -11.47
N VAL A 187 24.43 8.42 -10.29
CA VAL A 187 24.67 7.70 -9.02
C VAL A 187 23.61 6.61 -8.75
N PHE A 188 22.64 6.45 -9.65
CA PHE A 188 21.55 5.50 -9.50
C PHE A 188 21.78 4.29 -10.40
N ASP A 189 21.53 3.11 -9.87
CA ASP A 189 21.71 1.83 -10.58
C ASP A 189 20.38 1.13 -10.85
N GLU A 190 19.29 1.63 -10.28
CA GLU A 190 17.96 1.03 -10.40
C GLU A 190 16.90 2.08 -10.70
N MET A 191 15.83 1.65 -11.34
CA MET A 191 14.65 2.45 -11.66
C MET A 191 13.38 1.69 -11.34
N TYR A 192 12.42 2.40 -10.75
CA TYR A 192 11.05 1.94 -10.58
C TYR A 192 10.08 2.94 -11.21
N VAL A 193 9.14 2.43 -12.01
CA VAL A 193 8.07 3.21 -12.62
C VAL A 193 6.74 2.57 -12.28
N SER A 194 5.77 3.36 -11.85
CA SER A 194 4.39 2.93 -11.67
C SER A 194 3.41 3.81 -12.42
N PHE A 195 2.37 3.19 -12.92
CA PHE A 195 1.22 3.85 -13.53
C PHE A 195 -0.06 3.25 -12.96
N GLY A 196 -1.03 4.09 -12.63
CA GLY A 196 -2.35 3.69 -12.16
C GLY A 196 -3.45 4.49 -12.81
N LEU A 197 -4.57 3.84 -13.06
CA LEU A 197 -5.82 4.44 -13.53
C LEU A 197 -6.96 3.86 -12.72
N VAL A 198 -7.85 4.73 -12.25
CA VAL A 198 -9.07 4.35 -11.53
C VAL A 198 -10.24 5.10 -12.12
N SER A 199 -11.37 4.42 -12.25
CA SER A 199 -12.65 5.03 -12.59
C SER A 199 -13.74 4.41 -11.72
N ALA A 200 -14.66 5.22 -11.22
CA ALA A 200 -15.83 4.77 -10.49
C ALA A 200 -17.04 5.63 -10.84
N SER A 201 -18.22 5.02 -10.72
CA SER A 201 -19.51 5.67 -10.89
C SER A 201 -20.47 5.28 -9.79
N THR A 202 -21.40 6.19 -9.46
CA THR A 202 -22.52 5.93 -8.55
C THR A 202 -23.71 6.73 -9.04
N GLY A 203 -24.76 6.06 -9.54
CA GLY A 203 -25.83 6.71 -10.28
C GLY A 203 -25.26 7.57 -11.42
N ASP A 204 -25.65 8.86 -11.50
CA ASP A 204 -25.14 9.81 -12.50
C ASP A 204 -23.77 10.41 -12.15
N ALA A 205 -23.26 10.14 -10.95
CA ALA A 205 -21.99 10.69 -10.49
C ALA A 205 -20.82 9.84 -10.96
N THR A 206 -19.69 10.46 -11.32
CA THR A 206 -18.49 9.79 -11.81
C THR A 206 -17.23 10.35 -11.16
N ALA A 207 -16.24 9.49 -10.99
CA ALA A 207 -14.91 9.88 -10.56
C ALA A 207 -13.84 9.09 -11.33
N SER A 208 -12.77 9.74 -11.70
CA SER A 208 -11.60 9.09 -12.28
C SER A 208 -10.31 9.69 -11.78
N SER A 209 -9.27 8.89 -11.71
CA SER A 209 -7.92 9.36 -11.39
C SER A 209 -6.87 8.61 -12.18
N MET A 210 -5.75 9.28 -12.42
CA MET A 210 -4.58 8.72 -13.07
C MET A 210 -3.33 9.16 -12.31
N GLY A 211 -2.44 8.22 -12.07
CA GLY A 211 -1.14 8.47 -11.43
C GLY A 211 0.01 7.91 -12.25
N LEU A 212 1.13 8.61 -12.25
CA LEU A 212 2.39 8.17 -12.82
C LEU A 212 3.51 8.50 -11.85
N SER A 213 4.37 7.55 -11.53
CA SER A 213 5.61 7.83 -10.81
C SER A 213 6.81 7.25 -11.53
N ALA A 214 7.95 7.92 -11.42
CA ALA A 214 9.23 7.43 -11.90
C ALA A 214 10.31 7.76 -10.86
N ASN A 215 10.99 6.73 -10.39
CA ASN A 215 11.93 6.81 -9.28
C ASN A 215 13.25 6.17 -9.68
N LEU A 216 14.33 6.86 -9.43
CA LEU A 216 15.70 6.35 -9.54
C LEU A 216 16.21 6.08 -8.13
N PHE A 217 16.87 4.96 -7.92
CA PHE A 217 17.37 4.62 -6.60
C PHE A 217 18.66 3.81 -6.66
N ASN A 218 19.35 3.80 -5.51
CA ASN A 218 20.56 3.00 -5.32
C ASN A 218 20.66 2.55 -3.86
N HIS A 219 21.27 1.38 -3.69
CA HIS A 219 21.66 0.83 -2.42
C HIS A 219 23.18 0.94 -2.25
N TRP A 220 23.64 1.50 -1.14
CA TRP A 220 25.04 1.53 -0.76
C TRP A 220 25.28 0.68 0.48
N GLU A 221 26.13 -0.32 0.35
CA GLU A 221 26.65 -1.06 1.50
C GLU A 221 27.68 -0.18 2.24
N LEU A 222 27.27 0.47 3.31
CA LEU A 222 28.18 1.28 4.14
C LEU A 222 29.17 0.42 4.89
N ASN A 223 28.77 -0.78 5.27
CA ASN A 223 29.56 -1.86 5.82
C ASN A 223 28.77 -3.20 5.65
N PRO A 224 29.35 -4.38 5.98
CA PRO A 224 28.69 -5.67 5.78
C PRO A 224 27.34 -5.85 6.47
N ASN A 225 27.02 -5.00 7.45
CA ASN A 225 25.80 -5.08 8.24
C ASN A 225 24.84 -3.92 7.97
N THR A 226 25.21 -2.96 7.12
CA THR A 226 24.44 -1.71 6.97
C THR A 226 24.26 -1.34 5.51
N THR A 227 23.03 -1.26 5.09
CA THR A 227 22.60 -0.80 3.76
C THR A 227 21.92 0.55 3.86
N LEU A 228 22.29 1.48 3.00
CA LEU A 228 21.67 2.78 2.83
C LEU A 228 20.97 2.82 1.47
N LEU A 229 19.67 3.10 1.48
CA LEU A 229 18.88 3.39 0.29
C LEU A 229 18.75 4.90 0.09
N PHE A 230 18.92 5.35 -1.14
CA PHE A 230 18.53 6.70 -1.56
C PHE A 230 17.68 6.62 -2.81
N VAL A 231 16.54 7.31 -2.79
CA VAL A 231 15.59 7.42 -3.89
C VAL A 231 15.39 8.87 -4.24
N LEU A 232 15.30 9.14 -5.54
CA LEU A 232 14.88 10.43 -6.09
C LEU A 232 13.85 10.19 -7.18
N GLY A 233 12.67 10.78 -7.02
CA GLY A 233 11.53 10.50 -7.87
C GLY A 233 10.76 11.72 -8.33
N PHE A 234 9.91 11.46 -9.31
CA PHE A 234 8.90 12.34 -9.89
C PHE A 234 7.54 11.66 -9.74
N GLY A 235 6.50 12.45 -9.46
CA GLY A 235 5.11 12.02 -9.46
C GLY A 235 4.24 12.98 -10.26
N PHE A 236 3.24 12.42 -10.91
CA PHE A 236 2.15 13.15 -11.54
C PHE A 236 0.84 12.47 -11.17
N GLU A 237 -0.12 13.26 -10.71
CA GLU A 237 -1.47 12.81 -10.39
C GLU A 237 -2.48 13.72 -11.08
N SER A 238 -3.58 13.16 -11.57
CA SER A 238 -4.72 13.90 -12.12
C SER A 238 -6.01 13.21 -11.73
N SER A 239 -7.02 14.00 -11.39
CA SER A 239 -8.34 13.49 -11.02
C SER A 239 -9.44 14.35 -11.61
N THR A 240 -10.57 13.70 -11.88
CA THR A 240 -11.81 14.37 -12.32
C THR A 240 -12.98 13.73 -11.57
N ALA A 241 -13.88 14.54 -11.06
CA ALA A 241 -15.11 14.09 -10.41
C ALA A 241 -16.29 14.94 -10.83
N ASN A 242 -17.42 14.28 -11.11
CA ASN A 242 -18.71 14.91 -11.39
C ASN A 242 -19.74 14.42 -10.38
N SER A 243 -20.53 15.31 -9.82
CA SER A 243 -21.54 14.96 -8.80
C SER A 243 -22.81 14.33 -9.38
N GLY A 244 -22.96 14.26 -10.70
CA GLY A 244 -24.18 13.79 -11.37
C GLY A 244 -25.41 14.73 -11.26
N ALA A 245 -25.30 15.85 -10.55
CA ALA A 245 -26.41 16.79 -10.45
C ALA A 245 -26.58 17.54 -11.77
N GLU A 246 -27.83 17.83 -12.15
CA GLU A 246 -28.13 18.59 -13.38
C GLU A 246 -27.42 19.94 -13.39
N GLY A 247 -26.59 20.17 -14.42
CA GLY A 247 -25.78 21.38 -14.54
C GLY A 247 -24.56 21.45 -13.62
N ALA A 248 -24.13 20.33 -13.02
CA ALA A 248 -22.92 20.28 -12.25
C ALA A 248 -21.68 20.33 -13.16
N ASP A 249 -20.75 21.21 -12.81
CA ASP A 249 -19.43 21.24 -13.44
C ASP A 249 -18.52 20.13 -12.87
N ASP A 250 -17.60 19.66 -13.69
CA ASP A 250 -16.54 18.75 -13.24
C ASP A 250 -15.60 19.45 -12.24
N VAL A 251 -15.22 18.72 -11.21
CA VAL A 251 -14.12 19.10 -10.33
C VAL A 251 -12.87 18.38 -10.80
N THR A 252 -11.86 19.13 -11.25
CA THR A 252 -10.61 18.58 -11.71
C THR A 252 -9.48 18.92 -10.76
N GLY A 253 -8.59 17.95 -10.51
CA GLY A 253 -7.37 18.13 -9.73
C GLY A 253 -6.14 17.67 -10.52
N SER A 254 -5.01 18.31 -10.30
CA SER A 254 -3.73 17.82 -10.80
C SER A 254 -2.60 18.21 -9.85
N GLU A 255 -1.62 17.32 -9.72
CA GLU A 255 -0.42 17.55 -8.93
C GLU A 255 0.82 17.04 -9.67
N ILE A 256 1.87 17.82 -9.63
CA ILE A 256 3.22 17.41 -10.00
C ILE A 256 4.07 17.47 -8.74
N SER A 257 4.66 16.35 -8.36
CA SER A 257 5.57 16.28 -7.22
C SER A 257 7.01 16.02 -7.67
N LEU A 258 7.93 16.89 -7.24
CA LEU A 258 9.36 16.80 -7.56
C LEU A 258 10.15 17.72 -6.62
N PRO A 259 11.18 17.23 -5.95
CA PRO A 259 11.58 15.84 -5.84
C PRO A 259 10.70 15.05 -4.86
N ASN A 260 10.43 13.80 -5.19
CA ASN A 260 10.05 12.82 -4.20
C ASN A 260 11.33 12.12 -3.72
N ALA A 261 11.64 12.18 -2.45
CA ALA A 261 12.91 11.66 -1.93
C ALA A 261 12.68 10.68 -0.80
N VAL A 262 13.43 9.59 -0.81
CA VAL A 262 13.51 8.64 0.31
C VAL A 262 14.97 8.43 0.67
N LEU A 263 15.28 8.49 1.95
CA LEU A 263 16.54 8.06 2.51
C LEU A 263 16.23 7.05 3.60
N ALA A 264 16.70 5.81 3.45
CA ALA A 264 16.45 4.77 4.44
C ALA A 264 17.71 3.99 4.75
N ILE A 265 17.83 3.53 5.98
CA ILE A 265 18.94 2.73 6.46
C ILE A 265 18.40 1.47 7.15
N GLU A 266 18.96 0.33 6.79
CA GLU A 266 18.77 -0.93 7.49
C GLU A 266 20.11 -1.42 8.01
N THR A 267 20.18 -1.73 9.32
CA THR A 267 21.42 -2.20 9.93
C THR A 267 21.18 -3.38 10.86
N ASN A 268 21.92 -4.46 10.64
CA ASN A 268 21.96 -5.59 11.55
C ASN A 268 22.85 -5.23 12.75
N ILE A 269 22.24 -5.04 13.92
CA ILE A 269 22.96 -4.76 15.18
C ILE A 269 23.74 -6.00 15.59
N ASN A 270 23.15 -7.18 15.35
CA ASN A 270 23.72 -8.50 15.55
C ASN A 270 22.93 -9.53 14.73
N ASP A 271 23.23 -10.84 14.88
CA ASP A 271 22.62 -11.91 14.09
C ASP A 271 21.10 -12.07 14.29
N TRP A 272 20.56 -11.52 15.37
CA TRP A 272 19.14 -11.66 15.71
C TRP A 272 18.36 -10.34 15.76
N ALA A 273 19.01 -9.17 15.64
CA ALA A 273 18.34 -7.87 15.73
C ALA A 273 18.78 -6.93 14.60
N THR A 274 17.80 -6.30 13.98
CA THR A 274 17.94 -5.31 12.91
C THR A 274 17.26 -4.01 13.31
N MET A 275 17.89 -2.89 13.06
CA MET A 275 17.31 -1.55 13.22
C MET A 275 17.10 -0.91 11.85
N ARG A 276 16.01 -0.18 11.72
CA ARG A 276 15.62 0.54 10.50
C ARG A 276 15.26 1.97 10.81
N ALA A 277 15.58 2.85 9.87
CA ALA A 277 15.12 4.22 9.89
C ALA A 277 14.92 4.70 8.46
N GLY A 278 13.87 5.47 8.23
CA GLY A 278 13.53 6.06 6.96
C GLY A 278 13.13 7.53 7.10
N ILE A 279 13.42 8.30 6.08
CA ILE A 279 12.93 9.65 5.90
C ILE A 279 12.34 9.74 4.52
N THR A 280 11.11 10.24 4.43
CA THR A 280 10.43 10.50 3.15
C THR A 280 10.10 11.97 3.04
N ASN A 281 10.17 12.49 1.82
CA ASN A 281 9.69 13.83 1.51
C ASN A 281 9.06 13.84 0.12
N LYS A 282 7.78 14.21 0.05
CA LYS A 282 7.06 14.48 -1.19
C LYS A 282 6.90 16.00 -1.30
N HIS A 283 7.47 16.60 -2.33
CA HIS A 283 7.35 18.03 -2.58
C HIS A 283 6.41 18.30 -3.76
N ALA A 284 5.24 18.90 -3.48
CA ALA A 284 4.29 19.32 -4.51
C ALA A 284 4.84 20.57 -5.21
N PHE A 285 5.50 20.37 -6.35
CA PHE A 285 6.04 21.45 -7.18
C PHE A 285 4.92 22.31 -7.77
N SER A 286 3.81 21.68 -8.15
CA SER A 286 2.61 22.35 -8.66
C SER A 286 1.38 21.53 -8.30
N SER A 287 0.37 22.15 -7.74
CA SER A 287 -0.94 21.57 -7.47
C SER A 287 -2.04 22.52 -7.95
N SER A 288 -3.08 22.01 -8.58
CA SER A 288 -4.22 22.82 -8.98
C SER A 288 -5.53 22.06 -8.81
N THR A 289 -6.57 22.79 -8.41
CA THR A 289 -7.95 22.29 -8.34
C THR A 289 -8.86 23.29 -9.02
N ASP A 290 -9.73 22.80 -9.90
CA ASP A 290 -10.74 23.60 -10.62
C ASP A 290 -12.12 22.96 -10.38
N ASN A 291 -13.08 23.72 -9.89
CA ASN A 291 -14.45 23.26 -9.63
C ASN A 291 -15.48 23.95 -10.54
N GLY A 292 -15.07 24.43 -11.71
CA GLY A 292 -15.90 25.14 -12.67
C GLY A 292 -16.18 26.61 -12.30
N THR A 293 -16.13 26.95 -11.01
CA THR A 293 -16.39 28.32 -10.51
C THR A 293 -15.11 28.98 -10.00
N THR A 294 -14.24 28.20 -9.39
CA THR A 294 -13.00 28.71 -8.76
C THR A 294 -11.86 27.77 -9.10
N LYS A 295 -10.77 28.35 -9.57
CA LYS A 295 -9.50 27.66 -9.75
C LYS A 295 -8.55 28.07 -8.64
N THR A 296 -8.07 27.09 -7.88
CA THR A 296 -7.01 27.26 -6.88
C THR A 296 -5.74 26.60 -7.37
N SER A 297 -4.60 27.22 -7.12
CA SER A 297 -3.30 26.60 -7.34
C SER A 297 -2.40 26.84 -6.13
N ASP A 298 -1.68 25.82 -5.72
CA ASP A 298 -0.71 25.89 -4.65
C ASP A 298 0.61 25.28 -5.13
N ASN A 299 1.71 25.88 -4.69
CA ASN A 299 3.04 25.44 -5.07
C ASN A 299 3.91 25.39 -3.81
N GLY A 300 4.72 24.34 -3.68
CA GLY A 300 5.73 24.26 -2.64
C GLY A 300 5.27 23.60 -1.33
N ALA A 301 4.12 22.93 -1.31
CA ALA A 301 3.78 22.08 -0.16
C ALA A 301 4.74 20.90 -0.08
N SER A 302 5.19 20.56 1.13
CA SER A 302 6.03 19.39 1.38
C SER A 302 5.41 18.53 2.45
N ASP A 303 5.38 17.24 2.19
CA ASP A 303 5.01 16.21 3.15
C ASP A 303 6.28 15.47 3.57
N PHE A 304 6.63 15.58 4.84
CA PHE A 304 7.84 15.00 5.42
C PHE A 304 7.48 14.02 6.51
N SER A 305 8.05 12.81 6.43
CA SER A 305 7.88 11.79 7.46
C SER A 305 9.22 11.19 7.88
N ALA A 306 9.34 10.89 9.17
CA ALA A 306 10.43 10.11 9.73
C ALA A 306 9.87 8.79 10.28
N LEU A 307 10.49 7.69 9.93
CA LEU A 307 10.00 6.32 10.12
C LEU A 307 11.08 5.52 10.84
N PHE A 308 10.69 4.60 11.70
CA PHE A 308 11.61 3.77 12.47
C PHE A 308 11.04 2.36 12.62
N GLY A 309 11.92 1.36 12.72
CA GLY A 309 11.50 -0.02 12.91
C GLY A 309 12.57 -0.89 13.53
N LEU A 310 12.13 -2.01 14.07
CA LEU A 310 12.98 -3.07 14.61
C LEU A 310 12.60 -4.40 13.95
N GLY A 311 13.61 -5.23 13.72
CA GLY A 311 13.45 -6.61 13.27
C GLY A 311 14.13 -7.56 14.24
N PHE A 312 13.52 -8.73 14.47
CA PHE A 312 14.07 -9.79 15.28
C PHE A 312 13.98 -11.12 14.53
N ASN A 313 15.10 -11.83 14.44
CA ASN A 313 15.21 -13.11 13.74
C ASN A 313 15.58 -14.21 14.76
N TYR A 314 14.84 -15.31 14.75
CA TYR A 314 15.17 -16.49 15.56
C TYR A 314 14.83 -17.77 14.81
N GLY A 315 15.86 -18.44 14.28
CA GLY A 315 15.68 -19.58 13.39
C GLY A 315 14.91 -19.16 12.12
N GLY A 316 13.81 -19.85 11.81
CA GLY A 316 12.92 -19.49 10.71
C GLY A 316 11.92 -18.38 11.04
N PHE A 317 11.81 -17.96 12.29
CA PHE A 317 10.89 -16.90 12.72
C PHE A 317 11.52 -15.51 12.54
N LYS A 318 10.70 -14.58 12.07
CA LYS A 318 11.02 -13.17 11.95
C LYS A 318 9.86 -12.35 12.53
N LEU A 319 10.19 -11.36 13.34
CA LEU A 319 9.26 -10.34 13.83
C LEU A 319 9.77 -8.99 13.37
N ASP A 320 9.00 -8.28 12.59
CA ASP A 320 9.23 -6.89 12.21
C ASP A 320 8.22 -5.98 12.90
N MET A 321 8.69 -4.84 13.39
CA MET A 321 7.87 -3.86 14.09
C MET A 321 8.14 -2.47 13.53
N ASP A 322 7.09 -1.75 13.25
CA ASP A 322 7.12 -0.31 13.02
C ASP A 322 7.00 0.43 14.35
N LEU A 323 7.84 1.42 14.59
CA LEU A 323 7.92 2.14 15.85
C LEU A 323 7.32 3.54 15.72
N ASN A 324 6.54 3.94 16.71
CA ASN A 324 6.06 5.29 16.81
C ASN A 324 7.24 6.26 16.96
N PRO A 325 7.41 7.25 16.08
CA PRO A 325 8.48 8.24 16.18
C PRO A 325 8.47 9.05 17.48
N GLY A 326 7.32 9.19 18.14
CA GLY A 326 7.16 9.82 19.45
C GLY A 326 7.98 9.15 20.55
N PHE A 327 8.33 7.86 20.39
CA PHE A 327 9.22 7.14 21.31
C PHE A 327 10.56 7.86 21.50
N PHE A 328 11.13 8.42 20.46
CA PHE A 328 12.45 9.09 20.55
C PHE A 328 12.40 10.44 21.28
N THR A 329 11.22 11.06 21.33
CA THR A 329 11.02 12.33 22.03
C THR A 329 10.58 12.12 23.48
N ASN A 330 9.87 11.03 23.78
CA ASN A 330 9.35 10.75 25.10
C ASN A 330 9.32 9.24 25.45
N PRO A 331 10.49 8.57 25.50
CA PRO A 331 10.58 7.13 25.64
C PRO A 331 9.93 6.57 26.93
N VAL A 332 9.95 7.35 28.01
CA VAL A 332 9.42 6.91 29.30
C VAL A 332 7.92 6.66 29.22
N ASN A 333 7.16 7.51 28.54
CA ASN A 333 5.72 7.37 28.40
C ASN A 333 5.34 6.11 27.60
N HIS A 334 6.11 5.83 26.54
CA HIS A 334 5.86 4.63 25.71
C HIS A 334 6.22 3.33 26.44
N ILE A 335 7.31 3.30 27.23
CA ILE A 335 7.74 2.12 27.98
C ILE A 335 6.82 1.86 29.18
N THR A 336 6.40 2.90 29.88
CA THR A 336 5.59 2.77 31.11
C THR A 336 4.09 2.59 30.82
N GLY A 337 3.67 2.76 29.58
CA GLY A 337 2.25 2.75 29.20
C GLY A 337 1.45 3.93 29.76
N PHE A 338 2.12 5.01 30.17
CA PHE A 338 1.47 6.18 30.74
C PHE A 338 0.67 6.97 29.70
N ASN A 339 1.04 6.84 28.41
CA ASN A 339 0.27 7.37 27.30
C ASN A 339 -0.32 6.21 26.47
N ILE A 340 -1.50 5.79 26.84
CA ILE A 340 -2.22 4.64 26.26
C ILE A 340 -2.61 4.92 24.80
N MET A 341 -2.68 6.19 24.40
CA MET A 341 -3.04 6.61 23.06
C MET A 341 -1.87 6.59 22.05
N GLU A 342 -0.65 6.37 22.52
CA GLU A 342 0.54 6.33 21.67
C GLU A 342 1.35 5.06 21.98
N PRO A 343 0.99 3.89 21.41
CA PRO A 343 1.74 2.66 21.63
C PRO A 343 3.18 2.76 21.10
N LEU A 344 4.08 1.96 21.66
CA LEU A 344 5.48 1.90 21.22
C LEU A 344 5.59 1.48 19.77
N GLY A 345 4.86 0.43 19.37
CA GLY A 345 4.77 -0.04 18.00
C GLY A 345 3.42 0.33 17.41
N THR A 346 3.40 0.75 16.16
CA THR A 346 2.18 1.05 15.43
C THR A 346 1.67 -0.17 14.66
N MET A 347 2.60 -1.02 14.20
CA MET A 347 2.28 -2.25 13.47
C MET A 347 3.37 -3.30 13.69
N ALA A 348 2.99 -4.56 13.62
CA ALA A 348 3.91 -5.69 13.63
C ALA A 348 3.55 -6.72 12.56
N THR A 349 4.60 -7.41 12.08
CA THR A 349 4.50 -8.54 11.16
C THR A 349 5.29 -9.71 11.73
N ILE A 350 4.69 -10.88 11.77
CA ILE A 350 5.33 -12.13 12.16
C ILE A 350 5.38 -13.04 10.95
N SER A 351 6.56 -13.55 10.60
CA SER A 351 6.71 -14.52 9.52
C SER A 351 7.55 -15.73 9.95
N TYR A 352 7.30 -16.85 9.31
CA TYR A 352 8.07 -18.07 9.42
C TYR A 352 8.45 -18.56 8.02
N ASN A 353 9.77 -18.68 7.80
CA ASN A 353 10.35 -19.17 6.55
C ASN A 353 10.86 -20.61 6.76
N TRP A 354 10.61 -21.52 5.79
CA TRP A 354 11.06 -22.91 5.84
C TRP A 354 11.84 -23.33 4.60
#